data_b3793328f285bd3b3a2e98fb72e5f681
#
_entry.id   b3793328f285bd3b3a2e98fb72e5f681
#
_cell.length_a   1.000
_cell.length_b   1.000
_cell.length_c   1.000
_cell.angle_alpha   90.00
_cell.angle_beta   90.00
_cell.angle_gamma   90.00
#
_symmetry.space_group_name_H-M   'P 1'
#
loop_
_entity.id
_entity.type
_entity.pdbx_description
1 polymer ?
#
loop_
_entity_poly.entity_id
_entity_poly.type
_entity_poly.pdbx_seq_one_letter_code
_entity_poly.pdbx_strand_id
1 'polypeptide(L)'
;ELSDDDLDGCLQDLVSFVLRRSICGETTRQYNRWFVEAIPVLGKEPRKNLQAYMLARRWPDADTLRHRLLDFPLYRRESYKARVILEALEERHGHKEQADLSKLSIEHVMPQTLSNNAAGKSWKRALGDNWAELHEACLHTLGNLTLTGYNPDLSNSSFEDKKDLLKESHLELNAYFDAVVIWDAAAIKARTAKLADQVVQLWPRAMSEVGYAASVEALPLPDGLTAGEKRRLDYWRKMDSHLEERGVPMEMVVPSTERSVTVSLGTTECICIELGTYQQQSSVYVAVELADVVGSFVAAKLKDDKASIEKELGYALTWTVTKEGAEIYVDDKGIPLSDEADWPIQFDWFGDRLEDFLRVFRPRVEQYEQA
;
A
#
# COMPACT_ATOMS: atom_id res chain seq x y z
N GLU A 1 -13.75 -5.83 30.05
CA GLU A 1 -13.84 -6.87 29.03
C GLU A 1 -14.68 -6.36 27.87
N LEU A 2 -14.30 -6.67 26.62
CA LEU A 2 -15.09 -6.36 25.43
C LEU A 2 -16.26 -7.36 25.34
N SER A 3 -17.41 -6.93 24.84
CA SER A 3 -18.46 -7.84 24.41
C SER A 3 -17.99 -8.61 23.16
N ASP A 4 -18.57 -9.78 22.88
CA ASP A 4 -18.24 -10.55 21.69
C ASP A 4 -18.52 -9.76 20.42
N ASP A 5 -19.62 -9.01 20.36
CA ASP A 5 -19.97 -8.14 19.22
C ASP A 5 -18.97 -6.99 19.03
N ASP A 6 -18.50 -6.37 20.11
CA ASP A 6 -17.47 -5.34 20.04
C ASP A 6 -16.13 -5.91 19.57
N LEU A 7 -15.78 -7.10 20.07
CA LEU A 7 -14.55 -7.79 19.67
C LEU A 7 -14.57 -8.12 18.18
N ASP A 8 -15.66 -8.74 17.71
CA ASP A 8 -15.82 -9.09 16.29
C ASP A 8 -15.77 -7.84 15.40
N GLY A 9 -16.47 -6.76 15.81
CA GLY A 9 -16.47 -5.51 15.10
C GLY A 9 -15.07 -4.86 15.05
N CYS A 10 -14.34 -4.88 16.15
CA CYS A 10 -12.96 -4.37 16.21
C CYS A 10 -12.00 -5.20 15.33
N LEU A 11 -12.15 -6.53 15.34
CA LEU A 11 -11.33 -7.41 14.51
C LEU A 11 -11.60 -7.19 13.01
N GLN A 12 -12.86 -7.04 12.60
CA GLN A 12 -13.23 -6.72 11.21
C GLN A 12 -12.62 -5.38 10.76
N ASP A 13 -12.71 -4.36 11.61
CA ASP A 13 -12.14 -3.04 11.33
C ASP A 13 -10.60 -3.10 11.24
N LEU A 14 -9.93 -3.87 12.12
CA LEU A 14 -8.48 -4.08 12.07
C LEU A 14 -8.05 -4.81 10.79
N VAL A 15 -8.77 -5.86 10.40
CA VAL A 15 -8.50 -6.59 9.13
C VAL A 15 -8.64 -5.64 7.95
N SER A 16 -9.71 -4.84 7.91
CA SER A 16 -9.89 -3.84 6.86
C SER A 16 -8.76 -2.80 6.85
N PHE A 17 -8.37 -2.30 8.01
CA PHE A 17 -7.28 -1.33 8.15
C PHE A 17 -5.96 -1.89 7.61
N VAL A 18 -5.57 -3.07 8.07
CA VAL A 18 -4.30 -3.70 7.67
C VAL A 18 -4.29 -4.03 6.18
N LEU A 19 -5.37 -4.63 5.65
CA LEU A 19 -5.46 -5.02 4.25
C LEU A 19 -5.42 -3.81 3.32
N ARG A 20 -6.22 -2.77 3.60
CA ARG A 20 -6.27 -1.56 2.77
C ARG A 20 -4.92 -0.87 2.74
N ARG A 21 -4.29 -0.70 3.88
CA ARG A 21 -2.95 -0.11 3.99
C ARG A 21 -1.92 -0.91 3.22
N SER A 22 -1.95 -2.23 3.36
CA SER A 22 -1.04 -3.13 2.68
C SER A 22 -1.16 -3.07 1.15
N ILE A 23 -2.38 -3.03 0.60
CA ILE A 23 -2.62 -2.86 -0.85
C ILE A 23 -2.18 -1.47 -1.32
N CYS A 24 -2.40 -0.44 -0.50
CA CYS A 24 -2.03 0.94 -0.83
C CYS A 24 -0.53 1.24 -0.63
N GLY A 25 0.26 0.27 -0.18
CA GLY A 25 1.71 0.43 -0.02
C GLY A 25 2.10 1.22 1.24
N GLU A 26 1.22 1.25 2.24
CA GLU A 26 1.48 1.92 3.50
C GLU A 26 2.42 1.12 4.39
N THR A 27 3.34 1.78 5.08
CA THR A 27 4.32 1.12 5.96
C THR A 27 3.69 0.39 7.14
N THR A 28 4.23 -0.79 7.48
CA THR A 28 3.84 -1.61 8.64
C THR A 28 4.74 -1.40 9.86
N ARG A 29 5.85 -0.66 9.73
CA ARG A 29 6.90 -0.51 10.77
C ARG A 29 6.36 -0.14 12.15
N GLN A 30 5.24 0.59 12.21
CA GLN A 30 4.66 1.07 13.45
C GLN A 30 3.53 0.18 14.00
N TYR A 31 3.13 -0.89 13.33
CA TYR A 31 2.00 -1.73 13.75
C TYR A 31 2.18 -2.32 15.16
N ASN A 32 3.37 -2.82 15.49
CA ASN A 32 3.66 -3.37 16.81
C ASN A 32 3.40 -2.36 17.93
N ARG A 33 3.64 -1.11 17.67
CA ARG A 33 3.40 -0.01 18.59
C ARG A 33 1.93 0.41 18.57
N TRP A 34 1.37 0.68 17.39
CA TRP A 34 0.01 1.18 17.25
C TRP A 34 -1.03 0.26 17.85
N PHE A 35 -0.88 -1.05 17.67
CA PHE A 35 -1.84 -2.00 18.22
C PHE A 35 -1.77 -2.07 19.75
N VAL A 36 -0.60 -1.87 20.34
CA VAL A 36 -0.45 -1.76 21.80
C VAL A 36 -1.05 -0.45 22.31
N GLU A 37 -0.79 0.66 21.64
CA GLU A 37 -1.31 1.99 21.99
C GLU A 37 -2.83 2.09 21.80
N ALA A 38 -3.43 1.31 20.91
CA ALA A 38 -4.87 1.27 20.70
C ALA A 38 -5.62 0.71 21.92
N ILE A 39 -5.03 -0.22 22.68
CA ILE A 39 -5.70 -0.90 23.80
C ILE A 39 -6.26 0.08 24.83
N PRO A 40 -5.49 1.02 25.40
CA PRO A 40 -6.02 1.96 26.38
C PRO A 40 -7.05 2.95 25.80
N VAL A 41 -7.07 3.15 24.47
CA VAL A 41 -7.98 4.08 23.79
C VAL A 41 -9.39 3.47 23.66
N LEU A 42 -9.55 2.15 23.69
CA LEU A 42 -10.82 1.47 23.45
C LEU A 42 -11.95 1.95 24.39
N GLY A 43 -11.69 2.09 25.67
CA GLY A 43 -12.62 2.68 26.64
C GLY A 43 -14.01 2.03 26.65
N LYS A 44 -15.06 2.86 26.76
CA LYS A 44 -16.47 2.41 26.83
C LYS A 44 -17.12 2.21 25.45
N GLU A 45 -16.59 2.80 24.39
CA GLU A 45 -17.06 2.67 23.00
C GLU A 45 -15.93 2.10 22.13
N PRO A 46 -15.54 0.83 22.34
CA PRO A 46 -14.27 0.29 21.86
C PRO A 46 -14.15 0.36 20.36
N ARG A 47 -15.18 -0.06 19.62
CA ARG A 47 -15.15 -0.03 18.14
C ARG A 47 -15.06 1.38 17.60
N LYS A 48 -15.86 2.32 18.11
CA LYS A 48 -15.85 3.72 17.68
C LYS A 48 -14.50 4.37 17.94
N ASN A 49 -13.93 4.14 19.12
CA ASN A 49 -12.64 4.69 19.50
C ASN A 49 -11.50 4.08 18.67
N LEU A 50 -11.55 2.77 18.39
CA LEU A 50 -10.61 2.11 17.50
C LEU A 50 -10.70 2.66 16.07
N GLN A 51 -11.91 2.87 15.55
CA GLN A 51 -12.11 3.47 14.23
C GLN A 51 -11.51 4.87 14.14
N ALA A 52 -11.76 5.73 15.13
CA ALA A 52 -11.16 7.06 15.21
C ALA A 52 -9.63 6.98 15.27
N TYR A 53 -9.11 6.04 16.07
CA TYR A 53 -7.68 5.78 16.20
C TYR A 53 -7.03 5.37 14.86
N MET A 54 -7.69 4.49 14.09
CA MET A 54 -7.22 4.02 12.79
C MET A 54 -7.37 5.06 11.68
N LEU A 55 -8.47 5.84 11.71
CA LEU A 55 -8.67 6.95 10.76
C LEU A 55 -7.54 7.98 10.87
N ALA A 56 -7.14 8.27 12.10
CA ALA A 56 -6.01 9.13 12.38
C ALA A 56 -4.64 8.55 11.92
N ARG A 57 -4.55 7.27 11.53
CA ARG A 57 -3.34 6.56 11.07
C ARG A 57 -3.41 6.11 9.62
N ARG A 58 -4.10 6.88 8.79
CA ARG A 58 -4.28 6.60 7.35
C ARG A 58 -4.90 5.24 7.09
N TRP A 59 -6.17 5.17 7.34
CA TRP A 59 -7.00 4.08 6.83
C TRP A 59 -7.44 4.46 5.41
N PRO A 60 -6.89 3.89 4.33
CA PRO A 60 -7.19 4.31 2.97
C PRO A 60 -8.69 4.26 2.66
N ASP A 61 -9.22 5.29 2.03
CA ASP A 61 -10.62 5.36 1.66
C ASP A 61 -10.98 4.43 0.48
N ALA A 62 -12.24 4.46 0.08
CA ALA A 62 -12.74 3.59 -0.98
C ALA A 62 -12.12 3.90 -2.34
N ASP A 63 -11.92 5.18 -2.64
CA ASP A 63 -11.41 5.62 -3.94
C ASP A 63 -9.91 5.35 -4.06
N THR A 64 -9.15 5.61 -3.02
CA THR A 64 -7.72 5.27 -2.93
C THR A 64 -7.50 3.76 -3.13
N LEU A 65 -8.24 2.92 -2.40
CA LEU A 65 -8.13 1.46 -2.53
C LEU A 65 -8.54 0.99 -3.93
N ARG A 66 -9.63 1.52 -4.47
CA ARG A 66 -10.12 1.18 -5.82
C ARG A 66 -9.09 1.52 -6.87
N HIS A 67 -8.58 2.77 -6.89
CA HIS A 67 -7.57 3.19 -7.85
C HIS A 67 -6.32 2.32 -7.77
N ARG A 68 -5.86 2.03 -6.55
CA ARG A 68 -4.68 1.20 -6.38
C ARG A 68 -4.87 -0.21 -6.93
N LEU A 69 -6.02 -0.84 -6.73
CA LEU A 69 -6.30 -2.19 -7.22
C LEU A 69 -6.36 -2.29 -8.75
N LEU A 70 -6.63 -1.19 -9.47
CA LEU A 70 -6.77 -1.23 -10.94
C LEU A 70 -5.48 -1.68 -11.64
N ASP A 71 -4.34 -1.23 -11.15
CA ASP A 71 -3.04 -1.47 -11.80
C ASP A 71 -2.05 -2.23 -10.88
N PHE A 72 -2.46 -2.56 -9.66
CA PHE A 72 -1.58 -3.23 -8.69
C PHE A 72 -1.27 -4.67 -9.10
N PRO A 73 0.02 -5.06 -9.27
CA PRO A 73 0.43 -6.41 -9.63
C PRO A 73 0.35 -7.35 -8.41
N LEU A 74 -0.87 -7.61 -7.94
CA LEU A 74 -1.19 -8.27 -6.68
C LEU A 74 -0.50 -9.63 -6.48
N TYR A 75 -0.35 -10.41 -7.56
CA TYR A 75 0.26 -11.75 -7.45
C TYR A 75 1.80 -11.71 -7.42
N ARG A 76 2.42 -10.77 -8.14
CA ARG A 76 3.87 -10.82 -8.41
C ARG A 76 4.71 -10.81 -7.13
N ARG A 77 4.31 -10.05 -6.12
CA ARG A 77 5.08 -9.81 -4.89
C ARG A 77 4.48 -10.47 -3.66
N GLU A 78 3.17 -10.65 -3.66
CA GLU A 78 2.43 -10.99 -2.47
C GLU A 78 1.29 -11.96 -2.80
N SER A 79 1.63 -13.11 -3.40
CA SER A 79 0.66 -14.12 -3.81
C SER A 79 -0.28 -14.56 -2.68
N TYR A 80 0.15 -14.48 -1.41
CA TYR A 80 -0.71 -14.73 -0.25
C TYR A 80 -1.83 -13.68 -0.10
N LYS A 81 -1.57 -12.39 -0.42
CA LYS A 81 -2.62 -11.35 -0.42
C LYS A 81 -3.63 -11.59 -1.53
N ALA A 82 -3.15 -11.95 -2.72
CA ALA A 82 -4.03 -12.37 -3.82
C ALA A 82 -4.92 -13.53 -3.39
N ARG A 83 -4.37 -14.50 -2.66
CA ARG A 83 -5.09 -15.65 -2.12
C ARG A 83 -6.20 -15.22 -1.17
N VAL A 84 -5.89 -14.43 -0.15
CA VAL A 84 -6.85 -13.93 0.84
C VAL A 84 -7.99 -13.15 0.17
N ILE A 85 -7.66 -12.30 -0.82
CA ILE A 85 -8.67 -11.51 -1.52
C ILE A 85 -9.59 -12.39 -2.36
N LEU A 86 -9.03 -13.34 -3.13
CA LEU A 86 -9.83 -14.23 -3.97
C LEU A 86 -10.72 -15.17 -3.16
N GLU A 87 -10.22 -15.71 -2.04
CA GLU A 87 -11.00 -16.54 -1.12
C GLU A 87 -12.17 -15.74 -0.53
N ALA A 88 -11.92 -14.55 -0.02
CA ALA A 88 -12.97 -13.70 0.53
C ALA A 88 -14.01 -13.25 -0.52
N LEU A 89 -13.57 -13.02 -1.76
CA LEU A 89 -14.48 -12.73 -2.88
C LEU A 89 -15.39 -13.93 -3.22
N GLU A 90 -14.89 -15.14 -3.11
CA GLU A 90 -15.69 -16.35 -3.31
C GLU A 90 -16.63 -16.59 -2.12
N GLU A 91 -16.14 -16.53 -0.89
CA GLU A 91 -16.91 -16.79 0.32
C GLU A 91 -18.07 -15.80 0.54
N ARG A 92 -17.96 -14.57 0.02
CA ARG A 92 -19.04 -13.56 0.13
C ARG A 92 -20.37 -14.00 -0.47
N HIS A 93 -20.37 -14.95 -1.38
CA HIS A 93 -21.59 -15.46 -2.01
C HIS A 93 -22.44 -16.30 -1.06
N GLY A 94 -21.87 -16.78 0.05
CA GLY A 94 -22.58 -17.39 1.16
C GLY A 94 -23.32 -18.69 0.78
N HIS A 95 -22.75 -19.49 -0.14
CA HIS A 95 -23.32 -20.77 -0.52
C HIS A 95 -23.41 -21.71 0.69
N LYS A 96 -24.54 -22.45 0.79
CA LYS A 96 -24.72 -23.44 1.87
C LYS A 96 -23.71 -24.59 1.79
N GLU A 97 -23.33 -24.98 0.58
CA GLU A 97 -22.29 -25.95 0.30
C GLU A 97 -21.09 -25.23 -0.29
N GLN A 98 -20.13 -24.90 0.57
CA GLN A 98 -18.94 -24.18 0.17
C GLN A 98 -17.88 -25.12 -0.38
N ALA A 99 -17.19 -24.69 -1.43
CA ALA A 99 -16.01 -25.37 -1.92
C ALA A 99 -14.88 -25.34 -0.86
N ASP A 100 -14.12 -26.42 -0.77
CA ASP A 100 -12.91 -26.44 0.06
C ASP A 100 -11.80 -25.61 -0.62
N LEU A 101 -11.76 -24.31 -0.30
CA LEU A 101 -10.84 -23.36 -0.92
C LEU A 101 -9.37 -23.72 -0.63
N SER A 102 -9.09 -24.48 0.45
CA SER A 102 -7.71 -24.89 0.79
C SER A 102 -7.05 -25.77 -0.26
N LYS A 103 -7.86 -26.46 -1.07
CA LYS A 103 -7.41 -27.35 -2.16
C LYS A 103 -7.24 -26.65 -3.50
N LEU A 104 -7.64 -25.39 -3.60
CA LEU A 104 -7.55 -24.62 -4.82
C LEU A 104 -6.19 -23.92 -4.93
N SER A 105 -5.83 -23.58 -6.15
CA SER A 105 -4.66 -22.75 -6.44
C SER A 105 -5.07 -21.49 -7.22
N ILE A 106 -4.21 -20.47 -7.17
CA ILE A 106 -4.40 -19.26 -7.98
C ILE A 106 -4.01 -19.59 -9.42
N GLU A 107 -4.89 -19.28 -10.36
CA GLU A 107 -4.68 -19.40 -11.79
C GLU A 107 -4.63 -18.03 -12.45
N HIS A 108 -3.68 -17.85 -13.39
CA HIS A 108 -3.65 -16.73 -14.32
C HIS A 108 -4.49 -17.10 -15.55
N VAL A 109 -5.64 -16.46 -15.74
CA VAL A 109 -6.49 -16.72 -16.90
C VAL A 109 -5.73 -16.41 -18.19
N MET A 110 -5.13 -15.23 -18.32
CA MET A 110 -4.10 -14.97 -19.32
C MET A 110 -2.77 -15.53 -18.80
N PRO A 111 -2.15 -16.50 -19.52
CA PRO A 111 -0.99 -17.23 -19.01
C PRO A 111 0.25 -16.35 -18.74
N GLN A 112 1.06 -16.78 -17.77
CA GLN A 112 2.30 -16.10 -17.44
C GLN A 112 3.32 -16.12 -18.61
N THR A 113 3.26 -17.11 -19.49
CA THR A 113 4.13 -17.23 -20.64
C THR A 113 3.33 -17.41 -21.93
N LEU A 114 3.47 -16.47 -22.85
CA LEU A 114 2.87 -16.54 -24.18
C LEU A 114 3.85 -17.15 -25.17
N SER A 115 3.79 -18.49 -25.31
CA SER A 115 4.62 -19.24 -26.23
C SER A 115 4.32 -18.91 -27.71
N ASN A 116 5.16 -19.44 -28.64
CA ASN A 116 4.93 -19.25 -30.08
C ASN A 116 4.01 -20.32 -30.73
N ASN A 117 3.35 -21.16 -29.92
CA ASN A 117 2.36 -22.11 -30.37
C ASN A 117 1.02 -21.43 -30.75
N ALA A 118 0.00 -22.22 -31.12
CA ALA A 118 -1.32 -21.70 -31.53
C ALA A 118 -1.99 -20.90 -30.41
N ALA A 119 -1.96 -21.40 -29.17
CA ALA A 119 -2.55 -20.73 -28.00
C ALA A 119 -1.86 -19.40 -27.71
N GLY A 120 -0.51 -19.36 -27.65
CA GLY A 120 0.22 -18.12 -27.41
C GLY A 120 0.04 -17.09 -28.54
N LYS A 121 -0.08 -17.52 -29.80
CA LYS A 121 -0.42 -16.63 -30.92
C LYS A 121 -1.86 -16.08 -30.79
N SER A 122 -2.81 -16.87 -30.30
CA SER A 122 -4.18 -16.43 -30.03
C SER A 122 -4.19 -15.31 -28.98
N TRP A 123 -3.46 -15.51 -27.88
CA TRP A 123 -3.30 -14.50 -26.83
C TRP A 123 -2.68 -13.18 -27.33
N LYS A 124 -1.56 -13.28 -28.08
CA LYS A 124 -0.91 -12.10 -28.67
C LYS A 124 -1.84 -11.34 -29.61
N ARG A 125 -2.67 -12.07 -30.40
CA ARG A 125 -3.68 -11.45 -31.27
C ARG A 125 -4.78 -10.75 -30.48
N ALA A 126 -5.26 -11.36 -29.39
CA ALA A 126 -6.29 -10.77 -28.53
C ALA A 126 -5.80 -9.46 -27.86
N LEU A 127 -4.52 -9.39 -27.49
CA LEU A 127 -3.91 -8.21 -26.92
C LEU A 127 -3.56 -7.13 -27.96
N GLY A 128 -3.41 -7.49 -29.26
CA GLY A 128 -3.09 -6.56 -30.32
C GLY A 128 -1.59 -6.26 -30.48
N ASP A 129 -1.27 -5.18 -31.19
CA ASP A 129 0.11 -4.87 -31.58
C ASP A 129 1.04 -4.62 -30.38
N ASN A 130 0.52 -4.01 -29.31
CA ASN A 130 1.26 -3.74 -28.06
C ASN A 130 1.14 -4.88 -27.04
N TRP A 131 1.00 -6.12 -27.54
CA TRP A 131 0.72 -7.28 -26.67
C TRP A 131 1.71 -7.47 -25.53
N ALA A 132 3.00 -7.17 -25.72
CA ALA A 132 4.03 -7.38 -24.71
C ALA A 132 3.86 -6.45 -23.50
N GLU A 133 3.61 -5.18 -23.75
CA GLU A 133 3.35 -4.17 -22.72
C GLU A 133 2.02 -4.44 -21.99
N LEU A 134 0.97 -4.78 -22.76
CA LEU A 134 -0.35 -5.09 -22.18
C LEU A 134 -0.33 -6.40 -21.39
N HIS A 135 0.44 -7.39 -21.84
CA HIS A 135 0.64 -8.63 -21.09
C HIS A 135 1.28 -8.35 -19.74
N GLU A 136 2.40 -7.63 -19.70
CA GLU A 136 3.09 -7.27 -18.45
C GLU A 136 2.19 -6.46 -17.52
N ALA A 137 1.50 -5.44 -18.05
CA ALA A 137 0.64 -4.58 -17.26
C ALA A 137 -0.58 -5.30 -16.64
N CYS A 138 -1.14 -6.30 -17.32
CA CYS A 138 -2.38 -6.97 -16.89
C CYS A 138 -2.13 -8.31 -16.17
N LEU A 139 -0.96 -8.92 -16.36
CA LEU A 139 -0.67 -10.30 -15.98
C LEU A 139 -1.02 -10.62 -14.53
N HIS A 140 -0.52 -9.79 -13.62
CA HIS A 140 -0.60 -10.02 -12.18
C HIS A 140 -1.69 -9.20 -11.48
N THR A 141 -2.53 -8.48 -12.24
CA THR A 141 -3.65 -7.72 -11.68
C THR A 141 -4.78 -8.64 -11.21
N LEU A 142 -5.57 -8.18 -10.25
CA LEU A 142 -6.67 -8.94 -9.67
C LEU A 142 -7.64 -9.49 -10.73
N GLY A 143 -7.91 -8.73 -11.79
CA GLY A 143 -8.82 -9.15 -12.87
C GLY A 143 -8.35 -10.38 -13.64
N ASN A 144 -7.05 -10.61 -13.75
CA ASN A 144 -6.50 -11.77 -14.45
C ASN A 144 -6.35 -13.01 -13.55
N LEU A 145 -6.68 -12.91 -12.27
CA LEU A 145 -6.51 -14.00 -11.30
C LEU A 145 -7.84 -14.65 -10.97
N THR A 146 -7.82 -15.96 -10.75
CA THR A 146 -8.96 -16.72 -10.23
C THR A 146 -8.49 -17.90 -9.36
N LEU A 147 -9.42 -18.59 -8.71
CA LEU A 147 -9.16 -19.82 -7.98
C LEU A 147 -9.63 -21.02 -8.80
N THR A 148 -8.86 -22.11 -8.78
CA THR A 148 -9.21 -23.33 -9.50
C THR A 148 -8.56 -24.58 -8.90
N GLY A 149 -9.22 -25.72 -9.05
CA GLY A 149 -8.64 -27.04 -8.85
C GLY A 149 -8.04 -27.65 -10.13
N TYR A 150 -8.24 -27.00 -11.29
CA TYR A 150 -7.85 -27.51 -12.63
C TYR A 150 -6.54 -26.90 -13.14
N ASN A 151 -5.72 -26.33 -12.28
CA ASN A 151 -4.51 -25.58 -12.68
C ASN A 151 -3.56 -26.36 -13.63
N PRO A 152 -3.27 -27.66 -13.42
CA PRO A 152 -2.44 -28.44 -14.35
C PRO A 152 -3.03 -28.52 -15.75
N ASP A 153 -4.37 -28.59 -15.88
CA ASP A 153 -5.08 -28.75 -17.15
C ASP A 153 -5.22 -27.42 -17.88
N LEU A 154 -5.34 -26.31 -17.15
CA LEU A 154 -5.45 -24.96 -17.70
C LEU A 154 -4.14 -24.48 -18.31
N SER A 155 -3.01 -24.61 -17.61
CA SER A 155 -1.66 -24.29 -18.08
C SER A 155 -1.60 -23.06 -19.03
N ASN A 156 -0.90 -23.19 -20.17
CA ASN A 156 -0.77 -22.16 -21.21
C ASN A 156 -1.78 -22.31 -22.35
N SER A 157 -2.95 -22.90 -22.09
CA SER A 157 -4.03 -23.12 -23.07
C SER A 157 -4.62 -21.81 -23.58
N SER A 158 -5.40 -21.88 -24.68
CA SER A 158 -6.14 -20.71 -25.19
C SER A 158 -7.23 -20.28 -24.20
N PHE A 159 -7.77 -19.06 -24.39
CA PHE A 159 -8.87 -18.61 -23.53
C PHE A 159 -10.12 -19.49 -23.70
N GLU A 160 -10.41 -19.96 -24.91
CA GLU A 160 -11.55 -20.83 -25.20
C GLU A 160 -11.44 -22.15 -24.44
N ASP A 161 -10.27 -22.83 -24.50
CA ASP A 161 -10.03 -24.07 -23.78
C ASP A 161 -10.13 -23.87 -22.25
N LYS A 162 -9.54 -22.79 -21.74
CA LYS A 162 -9.62 -22.43 -20.31
C LYS A 162 -11.06 -22.15 -19.88
N LYS A 163 -11.80 -21.42 -20.70
CA LYS A 163 -13.19 -21.06 -20.43
C LYS A 163 -14.06 -22.33 -20.31
N ASP A 164 -13.85 -23.32 -21.15
CA ASP A 164 -14.63 -24.56 -21.10
C ASP A 164 -14.36 -25.34 -19.81
N LEU A 165 -13.13 -25.39 -19.34
CA LEU A 165 -12.79 -25.99 -18.04
C LEU A 165 -13.34 -25.16 -16.86
N LEU A 166 -13.29 -23.84 -16.96
CA LEU A 166 -13.78 -22.94 -15.90
C LEU A 166 -15.31 -22.99 -15.76
N LYS A 167 -16.07 -23.33 -16.83
CA LYS A 167 -17.52 -23.57 -16.78
C LYS A 167 -17.92 -24.80 -15.94
N GLU A 168 -17.02 -25.78 -15.81
CA GLU A 168 -17.24 -26.93 -14.94
C GLU A 168 -16.99 -26.61 -13.46
N SER A 169 -16.44 -25.42 -13.18
CA SER A 169 -16.19 -24.97 -11.83
C SER A 169 -17.45 -24.52 -11.11
N HIS A 170 -17.56 -24.87 -9.83
CA HIS A 170 -18.68 -24.44 -8.97
C HIS A 170 -18.36 -23.08 -8.28
N LEU A 171 -17.26 -22.40 -8.67
CA LEU A 171 -16.86 -21.13 -8.08
C LEU A 171 -17.53 -19.96 -8.80
N GLU A 172 -18.10 -19.04 -8.04
CA GLU A 172 -18.71 -17.81 -8.57
C GLU A 172 -17.70 -16.91 -9.28
N LEU A 173 -16.45 -16.89 -8.81
CA LEU A 173 -15.37 -16.21 -9.49
C LEU A 173 -15.17 -16.68 -10.93
N ASN A 174 -15.47 -17.96 -11.22
CA ASN A 174 -15.30 -18.57 -12.53
C ASN A 174 -16.56 -18.43 -13.41
N ALA A 175 -17.75 -18.37 -12.82
CA ALA A 175 -19.00 -18.09 -13.53
C ALA A 175 -18.96 -16.75 -14.31
N TYR A 176 -18.10 -15.81 -13.87
CA TYR A 176 -17.86 -14.58 -14.61
C TYR A 176 -17.46 -14.79 -16.06
N PHE A 177 -16.70 -15.84 -16.37
CA PHE A 177 -16.17 -16.09 -17.71
C PHE A 177 -17.21 -16.60 -18.70
N ASP A 178 -18.36 -17.08 -18.25
CA ASP A 178 -19.43 -17.60 -19.12
C ASP A 178 -19.91 -16.59 -20.16
N ALA A 179 -20.00 -15.33 -19.76
CA ALA A 179 -20.44 -14.23 -20.62
C ALA A 179 -19.30 -13.58 -21.43
N VAL A 180 -18.05 -13.97 -21.18
CA VAL A 180 -16.88 -13.32 -21.82
C VAL A 180 -16.59 -13.99 -23.16
N VAL A 181 -16.53 -13.21 -24.23
CA VAL A 181 -16.23 -13.68 -25.59
C VAL A 181 -14.72 -13.63 -25.87
N ILE A 182 -14.07 -12.55 -25.48
CA ILE A 182 -12.63 -12.33 -25.68
C ILE A 182 -12.03 -11.89 -24.34
N TRP A 183 -10.89 -12.48 -24.00
CA TRP A 183 -10.13 -12.11 -22.83
C TRP A 183 -8.91 -11.29 -23.25
N ASP A 184 -9.11 -9.99 -23.37
CA ASP A 184 -8.12 -9.00 -23.73
C ASP A 184 -7.81 -8.04 -22.55
N ALA A 185 -6.96 -7.07 -22.75
CA ALA A 185 -6.63 -6.10 -21.72
C ALA A 185 -7.86 -5.30 -21.22
N ALA A 186 -8.82 -5.01 -22.09
CA ALA A 186 -10.04 -4.29 -21.70
C ALA A 186 -10.94 -5.17 -20.82
N ALA A 187 -11.10 -6.44 -21.16
CA ALA A 187 -11.87 -7.40 -20.37
C ALA A 187 -11.23 -7.63 -18.98
N ILE A 188 -9.89 -7.75 -18.93
CA ILE A 188 -9.14 -7.87 -17.67
C ILE A 188 -9.34 -6.63 -16.79
N LYS A 189 -9.19 -5.43 -17.34
CA LYS A 189 -9.41 -4.18 -16.61
C LYS A 189 -10.86 -4.03 -16.13
N ALA A 190 -11.83 -4.40 -16.95
CA ALA A 190 -13.25 -4.38 -16.56
C ALA A 190 -13.54 -5.33 -15.39
N ARG A 191 -12.98 -6.56 -15.42
CA ARG A 191 -13.08 -7.48 -14.29
C ARG A 191 -12.35 -6.96 -13.06
N THR A 192 -11.15 -6.37 -13.23
CA THR A 192 -10.41 -5.76 -12.11
C THR A 192 -11.28 -4.70 -11.43
N ALA A 193 -11.89 -3.79 -12.17
CA ALA A 193 -12.76 -2.75 -11.61
C ALA A 193 -13.94 -3.35 -10.84
N LYS A 194 -14.62 -4.36 -11.41
CA LYS A 194 -15.72 -5.05 -10.74
C LYS A 194 -15.29 -5.72 -9.43
N LEU A 195 -14.15 -6.42 -9.44
CA LEU A 195 -13.64 -7.07 -8.24
C LEU A 195 -13.13 -6.06 -7.21
N ALA A 196 -12.53 -4.94 -7.63
CA ALA A 196 -12.11 -3.85 -6.75
C ALA A 196 -13.29 -3.23 -5.99
N ASP A 197 -14.44 -3.02 -6.66
CA ASP A 197 -15.67 -2.57 -6.00
C ASP A 197 -16.15 -3.57 -4.93
N GLN A 198 -16.01 -4.85 -5.19
CA GLN A 198 -16.37 -5.90 -4.24
C GLN A 198 -15.38 -5.94 -3.06
N VAL A 199 -14.08 -5.77 -3.29
CA VAL A 199 -13.04 -5.67 -2.26
C VAL A 199 -13.32 -4.49 -1.33
N VAL A 200 -13.68 -3.32 -1.88
CA VAL A 200 -14.06 -2.14 -1.10
C VAL A 200 -15.25 -2.42 -0.17
N GLN A 201 -16.22 -3.22 -0.62
CA GLN A 201 -17.40 -3.60 0.17
C GLN A 201 -17.10 -4.67 1.24
N LEU A 202 -16.21 -5.63 0.94
CA LEU A 202 -15.81 -6.69 1.87
C LEU A 202 -15.04 -6.16 3.08
N TRP A 203 -14.21 -5.16 2.85
CA TRP A 203 -13.42 -4.52 3.90
C TRP A 203 -13.77 -3.04 3.99
N PRO A 204 -14.94 -2.67 4.55
CA PRO A 204 -15.38 -1.30 4.65
C PRO A 204 -14.44 -0.48 5.55
N ARG A 205 -14.29 0.79 5.25
CA ARG A 205 -13.67 1.78 6.14
C ARG A 205 -14.76 2.47 6.95
N ALA A 206 -14.47 2.79 8.20
CA ALA A 206 -15.36 3.63 8.98
C ALA A 206 -15.63 4.97 8.27
N MET A 207 -16.89 5.38 8.24
CA MET A 207 -17.27 6.71 7.75
C MET A 207 -16.88 7.73 8.81
N SER A 208 -16.04 8.68 8.47
CA SER A 208 -15.80 9.83 9.33
C SER A 208 -16.88 10.89 9.05
N GLU A 209 -17.71 11.19 10.02
CA GLU A 209 -18.61 12.36 9.95
C GLU A 209 -17.85 13.67 10.19
N VAL A 210 -16.63 13.58 10.67
CA VAL A 210 -15.73 14.69 11.00
C VAL A 210 -14.52 14.59 10.08
N GLY A 211 -14.14 15.69 9.45
CA GLY A 211 -12.95 15.74 8.61
C GLY A 211 -11.69 15.25 9.33
N TYR A 212 -10.72 14.74 8.58
CA TYR A 212 -9.48 14.12 9.08
C TYR A 212 -8.80 14.92 10.21
N ALA A 213 -8.69 16.25 10.07
CA ALA A 213 -8.10 17.13 11.07
C ALA A 213 -8.83 17.10 12.43
N ALA A 214 -10.16 17.10 12.42
CA ALA A 214 -10.94 17.06 13.65
C ALA A 214 -10.90 15.70 14.37
N SER A 215 -10.70 14.59 13.64
CA SER A 215 -10.54 13.26 14.25
C SER A 215 -9.19 13.08 14.93
N VAL A 216 -8.14 13.75 14.46
CA VAL A 216 -6.79 13.73 15.07
C VAL A 216 -6.77 14.53 16.38
N GLU A 217 -7.46 15.68 16.42
CA GLU A 217 -7.56 16.50 17.64
C GLU A 217 -8.43 15.85 18.73
N ALA A 218 -9.42 15.02 18.34
CA ALA A 218 -10.36 14.40 19.25
C ALA A 218 -9.86 13.12 19.93
N LEU A 219 -8.72 12.56 19.50
CA LEU A 219 -8.18 11.37 20.16
C LEU A 219 -7.60 11.73 21.53
N PRO A 220 -8.07 11.09 22.62
CA PRO A 220 -7.45 11.26 23.91
C PRO A 220 -5.96 10.87 23.80
N LEU A 221 -5.09 11.75 24.32
CA LEU A 221 -3.67 11.42 24.42
C LEU A 221 -3.53 10.21 25.34
N PRO A 222 -2.65 9.26 25.02
CA PRO A 222 -2.35 8.17 25.93
C PRO A 222 -1.96 8.72 27.30
N ASP A 223 -2.55 8.17 28.37
CA ASP A 223 -2.16 8.51 29.74
C ASP A 223 -0.69 8.15 29.95
N GLY A 224 0.05 9.02 30.63
CA GLY A 224 1.42 8.74 31.02
C GLY A 224 2.51 9.19 30.05
N LEU A 225 2.18 9.95 29.00
CA LEU A 225 3.20 10.54 28.11
C LEU A 225 4.12 11.49 28.88
N THR A 226 5.44 11.33 28.67
CA THR A 226 6.46 12.25 29.17
C THR A 226 6.32 13.63 28.49
N ALA A 227 6.89 14.67 29.11
CA ALA A 227 6.90 16.00 28.51
C ALA A 227 7.56 16.02 27.11
N GLY A 228 8.60 15.20 26.88
CA GLY A 228 9.28 15.07 25.60
C GLY A 228 8.40 14.42 24.53
N GLU A 229 7.60 13.42 24.89
CA GLU A 229 6.65 12.76 23.98
C GLU A 229 5.52 13.69 23.59
N LYS A 230 4.95 14.42 24.56
CA LYS A 230 3.92 15.44 24.31
C LYS A 230 4.42 16.51 23.34
N ARG A 231 5.66 17.00 23.56
CA ARG A 231 6.27 18.00 22.68
C ARG A 231 6.48 17.46 21.24
N ARG A 232 6.95 16.22 21.07
CA ARG A 232 7.09 15.62 19.74
C ARG A 232 5.75 15.43 19.04
N LEU A 233 4.74 15.02 19.78
CA LEU A 233 3.39 14.89 19.25
C LEU A 233 2.83 16.24 18.76
N ASP A 234 3.01 17.30 19.52
CA ASP A 234 2.62 18.67 19.14
C ASP A 234 3.40 19.17 17.93
N TYR A 235 4.71 18.89 17.89
CA TYR A 235 5.59 19.22 16.78
C TYR A 235 5.08 18.64 15.46
N TRP A 236 4.85 17.33 15.41
CA TRP A 236 4.40 16.65 14.19
C TRP A 236 2.98 17.07 13.79
N ARG A 237 2.08 17.33 14.74
CA ARG A 237 0.75 17.86 14.44
C ARG A 237 0.80 19.22 13.77
N LYS A 238 1.60 20.12 14.30
CA LYS A 238 1.76 21.45 13.72
C LYS A 238 2.45 21.40 12.37
N MET A 239 3.41 20.48 12.18
CA MET A 239 4.03 20.26 10.89
C MET A 239 3.02 19.77 9.85
N ASP A 240 2.20 18.78 10.18
CA ASP A 240 1.16 18.24 9.30
C ASP A 240 0.21 19.35 8.83
N SER A 241 -0.34 20.11 9.76
CA SER A 241 -1.21 21.26 9.46
C SER A 241 -0.53 22.31 8.59
N HIS A 242 0.74 22.65 8.88
CA HIS A 242 1.51 23.61 8.11
C HIS A 242 1.76 23.17 6.66
N LEU A 243 2.04 21.89 6.46
CA LEU A 243 2.30 21.33 5.13
C LEU A 243 1.00 21.15 4.33
N GLU A 244 -0.12 20.82 5.00
CA GLU A 244 -1.44 20.81 4.38
C GLU A 244 -1.84 22.20 3.88
N GLU A 245 -1.61 23.26 4.67
CA GLU A 245 -1.84 24.66 4.25
C GLU A 245 -0.98 25.06 3.04
N ARG A 246 0.23 24.50 2.92
CA ARG A 246 1.11 24.71 1.75
C ARG A 246 0.69 23.89 0.52
N GLY A 247 -0.27 22.97 0.67
CA GLY A 247 -0.66 22.06 -0.41
C GLY A 247 0.38 20.97 -0.70
N VAL A 248 1.34 20.74 0.20
CA VAL A 248 2.27 19.62 0.12
C VAL A 248 1.49 18.37 0.53
N PRO A 249 1.32 17.37 -0.37
CA PRO A 249 0.58 16.17 -0.04
C PRO A 249 1.40 15.33 0.93
N MET A 250 1.30 15.66 2.20
CA MET A 250 1.81 14.78 3.24
C MET A 250 0.78 13.70 3.52
N GLU A 251 1.02 12.60 2.90
CA GLU A 251 0.40 11.36 3.31
C GLU A 251 1.09 10.86 4.58
N MET A 252 1.18 11.70 5.61
CA MET A 252 1.81 11.35 6.87
C MET A 252 0.97 10.40 7.69
N VAL A 253 1.64 9.42 8.22
CA VAL A 253 1.15 8.65 9.34
C VAL A 253 1.17 9.57 10.57
N VAL A 254 0.01 9.85 11.10
CA VAL A 254 -0.37 10.57 12.33
C VAL A 254 0.75 11.00 13.24
N PRO A 255 0.61 12.16 13.89
CA PRO A 255 1.58 12.70 14.83
C PRO A 255 2.11 11.63 15.79
N SER A 256 3.37 11.33 15.63
CA SER A 256 4.07 10.32 16.39
C SER A 256 4.71 10.94 17.63
N THR A 257 4.85 10.17 18.71
CA THR A 257 5.72 10.52 19.83
C THR A 257 7.18 10.22 19.52
N GLU A 258 7.48 9.67 18.32
CA GLU A 258 8.82 9.37 17.85
C GLU A 258 9.57 10.61 17.37
N ARG A 259 10.86 10.43 17.10
CA ARG A 259 11.73 11.48 16.58
C ARG A 259 11.66 11.65 15.08
N SER A 260 11.00 10.75 14.42
CA SER A 260 10.82 10.73 12.97
C SER A 260 9.41 10.29 12.58
N VAL A 261 9.00 10.66 11.38
CA VAL A 261 7.78 10.22 10.72
C VAL A 261 8.13 9.72 9.31
N THR A 262 7.33 8.81 8.77
CA THR A 262 7.57 8.23 7.46
C THR A 262 6.44 8.54 6.48
N VAL A 263 6.81 8.74 5.22
CA VAL A 263 5.92 8.94 4.07
C VAL A 263 6.18 7.82 3.07
N SER A 264 5.15 7.21 2.53
CA SER A 264 5.31 6.15 1.52
C SER A 264 5.93 6.71 0.24
N LEU A 265 6.94 6.04 -0.29
CA LEU A 265 7.62 6.46 -1.52
C LEU A 265 7.28 5.59 -2.73
N GLY A 266 7.04 4.31 -2.53
CA GLY A 266 6.86 3.34 -3.58
C GLY A 266 5.63 2.45 -3.41
N THR A 267 5.67 1.33 -4.07
CA THR A 267 4.62 0.30 -4.05
C THR A 267 4.83 -0.73 -2.96
N THR A 268 6.00 -0.73 -2.31
CA THR A 268 6.37 -1.65 -1.23
C THR A 268 6.56 -0.92 0.09
N GLU A 269 6.23 -1.62 1.17
CA GLU A 269 6.33 -1.11 2.55
C GLU A 269 7.78 -0.91 3.02
N CYS A 270 8.74 -1.48 2.31
CA CYS A 270 10.16 -1.42 2.64
C CYS A 270 10.88 -0.20 2.07
N ILE A 271 10.20 0.65 1.31
CA ILE A 271 10.76 1.88 0.74
C ILE A 271 9.90 3.07 1.14
N CYS A 272 10.47 3.97 1.93
CA CYS A 272 9.76 5.15 2.42
C CYS A 272 10.69 6.37 2.52
N ILE A 273 10.10 7.56 2.59
CA ILE A 273 10.79 8.77 3.01
C ILE A 273 10.61 8.91 4.52
N GLU A 274 11.72 9.08 5.24
CA GLU A 274 11.74 9.40 6.66
C GLU A 274 12.10 10.88 6.85
N LEU A 275 11.29 11.58 7.66
CA LEU A 275 11.57 12.94 8.10
C LEU A 275 11.85 12.89 9.61
N GLY A 276 12.95 13.45 10.05
CA GLY A 276 13.33 13.29 11.44
C GLY A 276 14.27 14.37 11.98
N THR A 277 14.53 14.25 13.29
CA THR A 277 15.42 15.16 14.02
C THR A 277 16.51 14.39 14.75
N TYR A 278 17.77 14.79 14.54
CA TYR A 278 18.93 14.31 15.30
C TYR A 278 19.23 15.26 16.47
N GLN A 279 18.70 14.96 17.66
CA GLN A 279 18.90 15.83 18.84
C GLN A 279 20.36 16.02 19.21
N GLN A 280 21.20 14.98 19.09
CA GLN A 280 22.61 15.05 19.42
C GLN A 280 23.42 15.92 18.45
N GLN A 281 22.93 16.08 17.22
CA GLN A 281 23.58 16.86 16.17
C GLN A 281 22.86 18.19 15.91
N SER A 282 21.74 18.45 16.60
CA SER A 282 20.87 19.62 16.39
C SER A 282 20.55 19.82 14.90
N SER A 283 20.16 18.76 14.21
CA SER A 283 19.84 18.79 12.78
C SER A 283 18.48 18.16 12.48
N VAL A 284 17.85 18.65 11.42
CA VAL A 284 16.72 18.02 10.74
C VAL A 284 17.25 17.21 9.56
N TYR A 285 16.55 16.13 9.18
CA TYR A 285 16.94 15.33 8.02
C TYR A 285 15.72 14.78 7.27
N VAL A 286 15.90 14.55 5.97
CA VAL A 286 15.00 13.79 5.12
C VAL A 286 15.80 12.67 4.48
N ALA A 287 15.33 11.45 4.61
CA ALA A 287 15.99 10.26 4.12
C ALA A 287 15.05 9.39 3.25
N VAL A 288 15.59 8.74 2.22
CA VAL A 288 14.96 7.56 1.61
C VAL A 288 15.50 6.34 2.33
N GLU A 289 14.61 5.63 2.99
CA GLU A 289 14.87 4.36 3.64
C GLU A 289 14.52 3.21 2.72
N LEU A 290 15.47 2.32 2.48
CA LEU A 290 15.31 1.14 1.63
C LEU A 290 15.72 -0.09 2.45
N ALA A 291 14.74 -0.91 2.82
CA ALA A 291 14.96 -2.09 3.66
C ALA A 291 14.67 -3.37 2.87
N ASP A 292 15.15 -4.50 3.38
CA ASP A 292 15.02 -5.86 2.87
C ASP A 292 15.65 -6.12 1.46
N VAL A 293 15.30 -7.24 0.85
CA VAL A 293 15.85 -7.68 -0.45
C VAL A 293 15.42 -6.75 -1.58
N VAL A 294 14.16 -6.28 -1.57
CA VAL A 294 13.63 -5.37 -2.60
C VAL A 294 14.28 -4.01 -2.45
N GLY A 295 14.33 -3.47 -1.24
CA GLY A 295 14.99 -2.19 -0.96
C GLY A 295 16.47 -2.22 -1.32
N SER A 296 17.18 -3.32 -1.07
CA SER A 296 18.59 -3.49 -1.45
C SER A 296 18.78 -3.50 -2.98
N PHE A 297 17.86 -4.14 -3.72
CA PHE A 297 17.88 -4.13 -5.19
C PHE A 297 17.66 -2.73 -5.75
N VAL A 298 16.64 -2.03 -5.27
CA VAL A 298 16.32 -0.65 -5.68
C VAL A 298 17.47 0.29 -5.31
N ALA A 299 18.07 0.14 -4.12
CA ALA A 299 19.23 0.92 -3.68
C ALA A 299 20.42 0.81 -4.64
N ALA A 300 20.70 -0.39 -5.14
CA ALA A 300 21.78 -0.59 -6.12
C ALA A 300 21.50 0.19 -7.42
N LYS A 301 20.26 0.16 -7.92
CA LYS A 301 19.84 0.92 -9.11
C LYS A 301 19.90 2.42 -8.90
N LEU A 302 19.41 2.91 -7.77
CA LEU A 302 19.51 4.34 -7.40
C LEU A 302 20.94 4.80 -7.28
N LYS A 303 21.85 3.95 -6.80
CA LYS A 303 23.28 4.26 -6.69
C LYS A 303 23.93 4.44 -8.06
N ASP A 304 23.54 3.64 -9.06
CA ASP A 304 24.03 3.78 -10.44
C ASP A 304 23.55 5.11 -11.05
N ASP A 305 22.37 5.62 -10.64
CA ASP A 305 21.76 6.88 -11.10
C ASP A 305 22.09 8.08 -10.22
N LYS A 306 22.98 7.94 -9.23
CA LYS A 306 23.34 8.96 -8.24
C LYS A 306 23.60 10.34 -8.84
N ALA A 307 24.43 10.40 -9.87
CA ALA A 307 24.84 11.68 -10.46
C ALA A 307 23.66 12.42 -11.13
N SER A 308 22.71 11.68 -11.71
CA SER A 308 21.47 12.23 -12.28
C SER A 308 20.55 12.73 -11.18
N ILE A 309 20.37 11.96 -10.12
CA ILE A 309 19.55 12.30 -8.95
C ILE A 309 20.04 13.60 -8.30
N GLU A 310 21.32 13.69 -7.95
CA GLU A 310 21.89 14.87 -7.29
C GLU A 310 21.88 16.11 -8.20
N LYS A 311 22.04 15.92 -9.51
CA LYS A 311 21.90 17.01 -10.49
C LYS A 311 20.48 17.54 -10.56
N GLU A 312 19.48 16.66 -10.54
CA GLU A 312 18.06 17.01 -10.60
C GLU A 312 17.58 17.69 -9.31
N LEU A 313 18.09 17.24 -8.15
CA LEU A 313 17.85 17.85 -6.86
C LEU A 313 18.55 19.22 -6.69
N GLY A 314 19.69 19.41 -7.32
CA GLY A 314 20.51 20.60 -7.18
C GLY A 314 21.39 20.63 -5.93
N TYR A 315 21.46 19.54 -5.17
CA TYR A 315 22.32 19.37 -3.98
C TYR A 315 22.78 17.90 -3.83
N ALA A 316 23.87 17.73 -3.08
CA ALA A 316 24.45 16.42 -2.82
C ALA A 316 23.71 15.71 -1.69
N LEU A 317 23.69 14.38 -1.76
CA LEU A 317 23.12 13.49 -0.76
C LEU A 317 24.20 12.66 -0.08
N THR A 318 23.94 12.23 1.15
CA THR A 318 24.70 11.19 1.82
C THR A 318 24.10 9.83 1.51
N TRP A 319 24.95 8.88 1.09
CA TRP A 319 24.55 7.54 0.66
C TRP A 319 25.17 6.49 1.57
N THR A 320 24.38 5.85 2.39
CA THR A 320 24.78 4.72 3.24
C THR A 320 24.15 3.45 2.71
N VAL A 321 24.96 2.57 2.13
CA VAL A 321 24.48 1.29 1.59
C VAL A 321 25.10 0.15 2.39
N THR A 322 24.27 -0.72 2.93
CA THR A 322 24.64 -1.92 3.70
C THR A 322 24.16 -3.19 2.99
N LYS A 323 24.40 -4.36 3.57
CA LYS A 323 23.85 -5.63 3.06
C LYS A 323 22.36 -5.79 3.34
N GLU A 324 21.82 -5.01 4.27
CA GLU A 324 20.45 -5.13 4.80
C GLU A 324 19.53 -4.04 4.23
N GLY A 325 20.09 -3.06 3.50
CA GLY A 325 19.35 -1.94 2.93
C GLY A 325 20.21 -0.73 2.64
N ALA A 326 19.57 0.41 2.43
CA ALA A 326 20.26 1.68 2.23
C ALA A 326 19.49 2.83 2.85
N GLU A 327 20.22 3.87 3.23
CA GLU A 327 19.73 5.17 3.64
C GLU A 327 20.36 6.24 2.74
N ILE A 328 19.52 7.05 2.10
CA ILE A 328 19.94 8.12 1.20
C ILE A 328 19.34 9.42 1.75
N TYR A 329 20.16 10.31 2.29
CA TYR A 329 19.63 11.43 3.04
C TYR A 329 20.33 12.76 2.79
N VAL A 330 19.64 13.83 3.17
CA VAL A 330 20.17 15.19 3.37
C VAL A 330 19.79 15.66 4.76
N ASP A 331 20.72 16.34 5.42
CA ASP A 331 20.50 16.97 6.72
C ASP A 331 20.87 18.47 6.69
N ASP A 332 20.26 19.22 7.59
CA ASP A 332 20.61 20.62 7.82
C ASP A 332 20.90 20.86 9.31
N LYS A 333 22.14 21.24 9.61
CA LYS A 333 22.64 21.56 10.97
C LYS A 333 22.46 23.04 11.33
N GLY A 334 22.06 23.86 10.36
CA GLY A 334 21.84 25.29 10.55
C GLY A 334 20.48 25.64 11.12
N ILE A 335 19.58 24.70 11.17
CA ILE A 335 18.21 24.88 11.63
C ILE A 335 18.13 24.54 13.13
N PRO A 336 17.83 25.51 14.02
CA PRO A 336 17.75 25.25 15.46
C PRO A 336 16.57 24.32 15.81
N LEU A 337 16.79 23.40 16.77
CA LEU A 337 15.75 22.48 17.26
C LEU A 337 15.17 22.87 18.62
N SER A 338 15.73 23.90 19.26
CA SER A 338 15.51 24.19 20.69
C SER A 338 14.24 24.98 20.95
N ASP A 339 13.82 25.85 20.04
CA ASP A 339 12.71 26.79 20.25
C ASP A 339 11.49 26.40 19.36
N GLU A 340 10.29 26.53 19.91
CA GLU A 340 9.04 26.35 19.16
C GLU A 340 8.85 27.47 18.12
N ALA A 341 9.43 28.64 18.35
CA ALA A 341 9.42 29.74 17.39
C ALA A 341 10.14 29.41 16.07
N ASP A 342 11.06 28.45 16.08
CA ASP A 342 11.81 28.01 14.90
C ASP A 342 11.09 26.89 14.12
N TRP A 343 10.02 26.31 14.64
CA TRP A 343 9.31 25.21 14.01
C TRP A 343 8.81 25.53 12.59
N PRO A 344 8.24 26.69 12.30
CA PRO A 344 7.82 27.00 10.92
C PRO A 344 8.96 26.92 9.90
N ILE A 345 10.17 27.33 10.27
CA ILE A 345 11.35 27.23 9.39
C ILE A 345 11.72 25.76 9.14
N GLN A 346 11.61 24.92 10.18
CA GLN A 346 11.84 23.49 10.04
C GLN A 346 10.78 22.84 9.15
N PHE A 347 9.51 23.22 9.31
CA PHE A 347 8.40 22.70 8.52
C PHE A 347 8.50 23.11 7.05
N ASP A 348 8.90 24.34 6.76
CA ASP A 348 9.19 24.80 5.40
C ASP A 348 10.31 23.98 4.76
N TRP A 349 11.41 23.77 5.49
CA TRP A 349 12.51 22.95 5.00
C TRP A 349 12.11 21.51 4.74
N PHE A 350 11.33 20.89 5.64
CA PHE A 350 10.79 19.54 5.41
C PHE A 350 9.88 19.49 4.18
N GLY A 351 9.01 20.47 4.01
CA GLY A 351 8.12 20.55 2.86
C GLY A 351 8.90 20.59 1.54
N ASP A 352 9.87 21.48 1.43
CA ASP A 352 10.72 21.64 0.24
C ASP A 352 11.47 20.33 -0.07
N ARG A 353 12.08 19.70 0.95
CA ARG A 353 12.81 18.44 0.76
C ARG A 353 11.90 17.26 0.44
N LEU A 354 10.73 17.19 1.04
CA LEU A 354 9.75 16.15 0.76
C LEU A 354 9.24 16.23 -0.68
N GLU A 355 8.88 17.43 -1.16
CA GLU A 355 8.48 17.63 -2.56
C GLU A 355 9.58 17.22 -3.53
N ASP A 356 10.83 17.63 -3.27
CA ASP A 356 11.98 17.24 -4.06
C ASP A 356 12.16 15.70 -4.09
N PHE A 357 12.10 15.05 -2.94
CA PHE A 357 12.29 13.61 -2.82
C PHE A 357 11.15 12.84 -3.50
N LEU A 358 9.90 13.25 -3.32
CA LEU A 358 8.76 12.66 -4.01
C LEU A 358 8.89 12.79 -5.53
N ARG A 359 9.24 13.96 -6.02
CA ARG A 359 9.41 14.25 -7.45
C ARG A 359 10.52 13.41 -8.09
N VAL A 360 11.65 13.27 -7.41
CA VAL A 360 12.86 12.65 -7.97
C VAL A 360 12.92 11.15 -7.74
N PHE A 361 12.57 10.68 -6.55
CA PHE A 361 12.71 9.27 -6.18
C PHE A 361 11.48 8.42 -6.52
N ARG A 362 10.25 8.94 -6.38
CA ARG A 362 9.04 8.14 -6.61
C ARG A 362 9.00 7.50 -8.01
N PRO A 363 9.21 8.22 -9.12
CA PRO A 363 9.19 7.61 -10.46
C PRO A 363 10.27 6.55 -10.64
N ARG A 364 11.46 6.77 -10.06
CA ARG A 364 12.58 5.84 -10.15
C ARG A 364 12.32 4.57 -9.33
N VAL A 365 11.83 4.74 -8.12
CA VAL A 365 11.48 3.60 -7.25
C VAL A 365 10.41 2.76 -7.94
N GLU A 366 9.33 3.35 -8.42
CA GLU A 366 8.27 2.64 -9.14
C GLU A 366 8.80 1.90 -10.38
N GLN A 367 9.68 2.53 -11.15
CA GLN A 367 10.33 1.90 -12.30
C GLN A 367 11.23 0.72 -11.89
N TYR A 368 12.05 0.88 -10.86
CA TYR A 368 13.00 -0.15 -10.44
C TYR A 368 12.33 -1.29 -9.67
N GLU A 369 11.23 -1.01 -9.01
CA GLU A 369 10.39 -2.03 -8.42
C GLU A 369 9.70 -2.91 -9.46
N GLN A 370 9.51 -2.43 -10.68
CA GLN A 370 8.91 -3.18 -11.80
C GLN A 370 9.95 -3.99 -12.60
N ALA A 371 11.23 -3.71 -12.46
CA ALA A 371 12.32 -4.38 -13.17
C ALA A 371 12.81 -5.65 -12.43
#